data_eeebd42d7dfdb05cf3a082ebe30f41a4
#
_entry.id   eeebd42d7dfdb05cf3a082ebe30f41a4
#
_cell.length_a   1.000
_cell.length_b   1.000
_cell.length_c   1.000
_cell.angle_alpha   90.00
_cell.angle_beta   90.00
_cell.angle_gamma   90.00
#
_symmetry.space_group_name_H-M   'P 1'
#
loop_
_entity.id
_entity.type
_entity.pdbx_description
1 polymer ?
#
loop_
_entity_poly.entity_id
_entity_poly.type
_entity_poly.pdbx_seq_one_letter_code
_entity_poly.pdbx_strand_id
1 'polypeptide(L)'
;MIRTEDYNYDLPEELIAQTPLKVRSESRLLVLDRETKTYEDRKFNNILEYITENDVLVLNDTKVIPARLYGVKEETNAAIELLLLKDLGENRWQTLARPQRRVKIGSIISFGEGMLKAKCVKLEDQGICEFELIYVVILVEILDKLGEMPLPPYIHEKLEDKDIYQTVYAKNPGSAAAPTAGLHFTKELLEEVKKKGATIVYVTLHVGLGTFRPVDEEDASKHVMHTEYYEVSKEAADILNEAKKNGKRIISVGTTSTRTLESNYKEGVGFREACENTNIFIYPGYKFKAIDALITNFHLPKSTLIMLVSALAGREFILEAYKHAVEEKYRFFSFGDAMFIK
;
A
#
# COMPACT_ATOMS: atom_id res chain seq x y z
N MET A 1 19.18 17.84 8.15
CA MET A 1 19.34 17.03 6.93
C MET A 1 19.10 15.59 7.30
N ILE A 2 18.20 14.92 6.60
CA ILE A 2 17.89 13.49 6.78
C ILE A 2 18.48 12.79 5.56
N ARG A 3 19.67 12.20 5.74
CA ARG A 3 20.36 11.55 4.64
C ARG A 3 19.66 10.27 4.24
N THR A 4 19.26 10.16 2.99
CA THR A 4 18.60 8.96 2.43
C THR A 4 19.49 7.73 2.59
N GLU A 5 20.80 7.88 2.48
CA GLU A 5 21.77 6.80 2.66
C GLU A 5 21.78 6.20 4.07
N ASP A 6 21.37 6.96 5.10
CA ASP A 6 21.28 6.47 6.49
C ASP A 6 20.18 5.41 6.68
N TYR A 7 19.33 5.18 5.65
CA TYR A 7 18.26 4.16 5.60
C TYR A 7 18.58 3.05 4.60
N ASN A 8 19.85 2.94 4.22
CA ASN A 8 20.33 1.86 3.37
C ASN A 8 20.66 0.63 4.22
N TYR A 9 20.47 -0.53 3.65
CA TYR A 9 20.94 -1.81 4.20
C TYR A 9 21.15 -2.80 3.05
N ASP A 10 22.00 -3.80 3.25
CA ASP A 10 22.24 -4.83 2.26
C ASP A 10 21.08 -5.82 2.24
N LEU A 11 20.42 -5.92 1.10
CA LEU A 11 19.34 -6.88 0.87
C LEU A 11 19.70 -7.79 -0.28
N PRO A 12 19.97 -9.09 -0.03
CA PRO A 12 20.12 -10.08 -1.09
C PRO A 12 18.85 -10.19 -1.92
N GLU A 13 18.99 -10.18 -3.25
CA GLU A 13 17.87 -10.21 -4.19
C GLU A 13 17.00 -11.46 -4.02
N GLU A 14 17.61 -12.60 -3.68
CA GLU A 14 16.93 -13.87 -3.42
C GLU A 14 15.95 -13.83 -2.22
N LEU A 15 16.07 -12.85 -1.33
CA LEU A 15 15.14 -12.67 -0.22
C LEU A 15 13.86 -11.90 -0.62
N ILE A 16 13.85 -11.30 -1.81
CA ILE A 16 12.65 -10.61 -2.34
C ILE A 16 11.64 -11.66 -2.79
N ALA A 17 10.54 -11.78 -2.06
CA ALA A 17 9.52 -12.78 -2.33
C ALA A 17 8.81 -12.53 -3.66
N GLN A 18 8.88 -13.47 -4.59
CA GLN A 18 8.22 -13.39 -5.90
C GLN A 18 6.78 -13.92 -5.86
N THR A 19 6.52 -14.87 -4.96
CA THR A 19 5.21 -15.51 -4.80
C THR A 19 4.83 -15.57 -3.32
N PRO A 20 3.53 -15.50 -3.00
CA PRO A 20 3.08 -15.63 -1.62
C PRO A 20 3.18 -17.07 -1.13
N LEU A 21 3.16 -17.26 0.17
CA LEU A 21 2.94 -18.57 0.77
C LEU A 21 1.51 -19.06 0.49
N LYS A 22 1.32 -20.37 0.36
CA LYS A 22 -0.02 -20.98 0.17
C LYS A 22 -0.98 -20.66 1.32
N VAL A 23 -0.48 -20.67 2.54
CA VAL A 23 -1.21 -20.24 3.73
C VAL A 23 -0.58 -18.95 4.25
N ARG A 24 -1.26 -17.85 4.04
CA ARG A 24 -0.75 -16.49 4.33
C ARG A 24 -0.38 -16.28 5.79
N SER A 25 -1.18 -16.82 6.71
CA SER A 25 -0.96 -16.69 8.16
C SER A 25 0.19 -17.54 8.70
N GLU A 26 0.84 -18.36 7.86
CA GLU A 26 2.05 -19.12 8.21
C GLU A 26 3.34 -18.37 7.90
N SER A 27 3.27 -17.17 7.32
CA SER A 27 4.45 -16.29 7.17
C SER A 27 5.12 -16.04 8.52
N ARG A 28 6.41 -15.70 8.47
CA ARG A 28 7.12 -15.32 9.70
C ARG A 28 6.67 -13.94 10.17
N LEU A 29 6.78 -13.71 11.45
CA LEU A 29 6.48 -12.45 12.11
C LEU A 29 7.66 -12.07 13.02
N LEU A 30 8.29 -10.95 12.75
CA LEU A 30 9.29 -10.37 13.66
C LEU A 30 8.57 -9.37 14.57
N VAL A 31 8.47 -9.72 15.86
CA VAL A 31 7.83 -8.85 16.86
C VAL A 31 8.89 -7.94 17.46
N LEU A 32 8.72 -6.63 17.32
CA LEU A 32 9.63 -5.60 17.83
C LEU A 32 8.98 -4.87 19.00
N ASP A 33 9.67 -4.87 20.16
CA ASP A 33 9.29 -4.06 21.31
C ASP A 33 10.08 -2.75 21.32
N ARG A 34 9.39 -1.63 21.10
CA ARG A 34 10.02 -0.30 20.99
C ARG A 34 10.58 0.20 22.31
N GLU A 35 10.00 -0.22 23.43
CA GLU A 35 10.39 0.25 24.75
C GLU A 35 11.65 -0.46 25.24
N THR A 36 11.66 -1.79 25.14
CA THR A 36 12.78 -2.61 25.59
C THR A 36 13.90 -2.75 24.56
N LYS A 37 13.64 -2.36 23.30
CA LYS A 37 14.56 -2.56 22.16
C LYS A 37 14.95 -4.02 21.97
N THR A 38 13.96 -4.89 22.11
CA THR A 38 14.11 -6.34 21.88
C THR A 38 13.24 -6.79 20.73
N TYR A 39 13.59 -7.90 20.11
CA TYR A 39 12.77 -8.53 19.08
C TYR A 39 12.73 -10.04 19.25
N GLU A 40 11.70 -10.66 18.73
CA GLU A 40 11.51 -12.11 18.76
C GLU A 40 10.90 -12.64 17.46
N ASP A 41 11.36 -13.83 17.06
CA ASP A 41 10.89 -14.53 15.88
C ASP A 41 9.64 -15.34 16.19
N ARG A 42 8.57 -15.15 15.41
CA ARG A 42 7.28 -15.80 15.52
C ARG A 42 6.75 -16.20 14.14
N LYS A 43 5.58 -16.84 14.10
CA LYS A 43 4.72 -16.96 12.93
C LYS A 43 3.60 -15.95 12.99
N PHE A 44 3.04 -15.56 11.84
CA PHE A 44 2.02 -14.51 11.79
C PHE A 44 0.76 -14.87 12.57
N ASN A 45 0.35 -16.12 12.58
CA ASN A 45 -0.79 -16.58 13.40
C ASN A 45 -0.58 -16.37 14.91
N ASN A 46 0.67 -16.28 15.38
CA ASN A 46 0.95 -15.93 16.78
C ASN A 46 0.62 -14.46 17.12
N ILE A 47 0.22 -13.65 16.14
CA ILE A 47 -0.27 -12.28 16.41
C ILE A 47 -1.41 -12.29 17.44
N LEU A 48 -2.18 -13.37 17.50
CA LEU A 48 -3.24 -13.55 18.49
C LEU A 48 -2.74 -13.53 19.95
N GLU A 49 -1.48 -13.83 20.20
CA GLU A 49 -0.90 -13.77 21.54
C GLU A 49 -0.72 -12.32 22.03
N TYR A 50 -0.66 -11.38 21.09
CA TYR A 50 -0.41 -9.95 21.34
C TYR A 50 -1.67 -9.08 21.23
N ILE A 51 -2.80 -9.66 20.81
CA ILE A 51 -4.08 -8.97 20.61
C ILE A 51 -5.04 -9.31 21.75
N THR A 52 -5.69 -8.30 22.28
CA THR A 52 -6.66 -8.37 23.40
C THR A 52 -7.93 -7.59 23.07
N GLU A 53 -8.91 -7.63 23.96
CA GLU A 53 -10.14 -6.82 23.91
C GLU A 53 -9.89 -5.31 24.01
N ASN A 54 -8.68 -4.91 24.42
CA ASN A 54 -8.27 -3.51 24.50
C ASN A 54 -7.62 -3.01 23.20
N ASP A 55 -7.73 -3.77 22.11
CA ASP A 55 -7.14 -3.42 20.84
C ASP A 55 -8.18 -3.10 19.78
N VAL A 56 -7.83 -2.14 18.92
CA VAL A 56 -8.56 -1.84 17.69
C VAL A 56 -7.60 -2.02 16.53
N LEU A 57 -7.87 -2.99 15.66
CA LEU A 57 -7.11 -3.21 14.41
C LEU A 57 -7.73 -2.37 13.29
N VAL A 58 -6.92 -1.58 12.62
CA VAL A 58 -7.35 -0.76 11.48
C VAL A 58 -6.75 -1.32 10.19
N LEU A 59 -7.61 -1.74 9.28
CA LEU A 59 -7.31 -2.41 8.02
C LEU A 59 -7.70 -1.51 6.84
N ASN A 60 -6.90 -1.54 5.78
CA ASN A 60 -7.22 -0.84 4.53
C ASN A 60 -7.98 -1.79 3.60
N ASP A 61 -9.26 -1.51 3.34
CA ASP A 61 -10.17 -2.33 2.55
C ASP A 61 -10.18 -1.99 1.05
N THR A 62 -9.18 -1.25 0.58
CA THR A 62 -9.04 -0.95 -0.84
C THR A 62 -8.94 -2.23 -1.66
N LYS A 63 -9.53 -2.20 -2.86
CA LYS A 63 -9.44 -3.28 -3.84
C LYS A 63 -8.61 -2.85 -5.04
N VAL A 64 -7.63 -3.67 -5.39
CA VAL A 64 -6.83 -3.45 -6.60
C VAL A 64 -7.70 -3.69 -7.83
N ILE A 65 -7.63 -2.77 -8.78
CA ILE A 65 -8.28 -2.94 -10.08
C ILE A 65 -7.25 -3.46 -11.11
N PRO A 66 -7.67 -4.28 -12.10
CA PRO A 66 -6.78 -4.73 -13.16
C PRO A 66 -6.51 -3.57 -14.13
N ALA A 67 -5.70 -2.63 -13.66
CA ALA A 67 -5.48 -1.31 -14.24
C ALA A 67 -4.44 -1.28 -15.35
N ARG A 68 -3.74 -2.39 -15.62
CA ARG A 68 -2.72 -2.48 -16.69
C ARG A 68 -3.35 -2.97 -17.98
N LEU A 69 -3.32 -2.14 -19.00
CA LEU A 69 -3.98 -2.37 -20.28
C LEU A 69 -2.95 -2.39 -21.41
N TYR A 70 -3.09 -3.33 -22.33
CA TYR A 70 -2.27 -3.42 -23.54
C TYR A 70 -3.15 -3.14 -24.75
N GLY A 71 -2.77 -2.13 -25.52
CA GLY A 71 -3.52 -1.70 -26.69
C GLY A 71 -2.64 -1.28 -27.83
N VAL A 72 -3.25 -0.82 -28.89
CA VAL A 72 -2.59 -0.33 -30.09
C VAL A 72 -3.01 1.09 -30.41
N LYS A 73 -2.06 1.92 -30.80
CA LYS A 73 -2.34 3.26 -31.29
C LYS A 73 -3.03 3.17 -32.65
N GLU A 74 -4.22 3.72 -32.81
CA GLU A 74 -5.05 3.55 -34.03
C GLU A 74 -4.35 4.03 -35.29
N GLU A 75 -3.58 5.12 -35.23
CA GLU A 75 -2.92 5.68 -36.41
C GLU A 75 -1.74 4.85 -36.93
N THR A 76 -1.03 4.12 -36.06
CA THR A 76 0.26 3.51 -36.40
C THR A 76 0.37 2.03 -36.04
N ASN A 77 -0.67 1.45 -35.41
CA ASN A 77 -0.66 0.11 -34.83
C ASN A 77 0.51 -0.14 -33.84
N ALA A 78 1.08 0.93 -33.29
CA ALA A 78 2.14 0.81 -32.30
C ALA A 78 1.58 0.28 -30.99
N ALA A 79 2.22 -0.76 -30.42
CA ALA A 79 1.86 -1.29 -29.12
C ALA A 79 2.12 -0.24 -28.02
N ILE A 80 1.12 -0.03 -27.18
CA ILE A 80 1.16 0.88 -26.02
C ILE A 80 0.58 0.15 -24.80
N GLU A 81 1.33 0.20 -23.71
CA GLU A 81 0.87 -0.17 -22.37
C GLU A 81 0.34 1.10 -21.69
N LEU A 82 -0.87 1.04 -21.17
CA LEU A 82 -1.41 2.05 -20.24
C LEU A 82 -1.64 1.41 -18.89
N LEU A 83 -1.17 2.09 -17.86
CA LEU A 83 -1.47 1.75 -16.49
C LEU A 83 -2.28 2.89 -15.87
N LEU A 84 -3.53 2.60 -15.52
CA LEU A 84 -4.42 3.56 -14.85
C LEU A 84 -3.91 3.79 -13.42
N LEU A 85 -3.70 5.05 -13.05
CA LEU A 85 -3.14 5.44 -11.75
C LEU A 85 -4.17 6.09 -10.83
N LYS A 86 -4.92 7.04 -11.38
CA LYS A 86 -5.88 7.85 -10.61
C LYS A 86 -7.05 8.25 -11.50
N ASP A 87 -8.24 8.04 -10.99
CA ASP A 87 -9.46 8.59 -11.56
C ASP A 87 -9.52 10.10 -11.25
N LEU A 88 -9.68 10.92 -12.29
CA LEU A 88 -9.79 12.38 -12.22
C LEU A 88 -11.25 12.85 -12.36
N GLY A 89 -12.19 11.90 -12.50
CA GLY A 89 -13.58 12.16 -12.80
C GLY A 89 -13.84 12.36 -14.31
N GLU A 90 -15.11 12.38 -14.72
CA GLU A 90 -15.54 12.60 -16.10
C GLU A 90 -14.84 11.70 -17.13
N ASN A 91 -14.62 10.42 -16.79
CA ASN A 91 -13.89 9.43 -17.58
C ASN A 91 -12.41 9.78 -17.86
N ARG A 92 -11.84 10.75 -17.14
CA ARG A 92 -10.43 11.11 -17.24
C ARG A 92 -9.60 10.37 -16.22
N TRP A 93 -8.46 9.87 -16.66
CA TRP A 93 -7.52 9.13 -15.82
C TRP A 93 -6.11 9.65 -15.98
N GLN A 94 -5.44 9.84 -14.86
CA GLN A 94 -3.99 9.92 -14.87
C GLN A 94 -3.44 8.50 -15.07
N THR A 95 -2.51 8.36 -15.99
CA THR A 95 -1.97 7.06 -16.41
C THR A 95 -0.46 7.12 -16.55
N LEU A 96 0.17 5.96 -16.52
CA LEU A 96 1.54 5.78 -16.97
C LEU A 96 1.49 5.10 -18.36
N ALA A 97 2.03 5.78 -19.40
CA ALA A 97 2.06 5.28 -20.77
C ALA A 97 3.46 4.76 -21.15
N ARG A 98 3.55 3.56 -21.72
CA ARG A 98 4.81 2.96 -22.19
C ARG A 98 4.66 2.41 -23.61
N PRO A 99 5.57 2.76 -24.55
CA PRO A 99 6.57 3.84 -24.43
C PRO A 99 5.94 5.22 -24.66
N GLN A 100 6.10 6.15 -23.70
CA GLN A 100 5.51 7.50 -23.76
C GLN A 100 5.86 8.24 -25.06
N ARG A 101 7.09 8.08 -25.58
CA ARG A 101 7.55 8.75 -26.81
C ARG A 101 6.65 8.50 -28.06
N ARG A 102 5.82 7.45 -28.03
CA ARG A 102 4.87 7.13 -29.12
C ARG A 102 3.51 7.79 -28.93
N VAL A 103 3.25 8.39 -27.76
CA VAL A 103 2.00 9.02 -27.40
C VAL A 103 2.13 10.53 -27.60
N LYS A 104 1.13 11.13 -28.25
CA LYS A 104 0.98 12.59 -28.44
C LYS A 104 -0.39 13.00 -27.98
N ILE A 105 -0.58 14.28 -27.65
CA ILE A 105 -1.92 14.83 -27.40
C ILE A 105 -2.80 14.54 -28.62
N GLY A 106 -3.99 14.01 -28.39
CA GLY A 106 -4.92 13.56 -29.43
C GLY A 106 -4.73 12.10 -29.90
N SER A 107 -3.62 11.42 -29.53
CA SER A 107 -3.44 10.00 -29.84
C SER A 107 -4.58 9.17 -29.24
N ILE A 108 -5.13 8.25 -30.02
CA ILE A 108 -6.14 7.28 -29.58
C ILE A 108 -5.51 5.90 -29.50
N ILE A 109 -5.64 5.28 -28.34
CA ILE A 109 -5.20 3.90 -28.08
C ILE A 109 -6.44 3.04 -27.96
N SER A 110 -6.49 1.94 -28.72
CA SER A 110 -7.62 1.00 -28.76
C SER A 110 -7.24 -0.28 -28.02
N PHE A 111 -8.14 -0.79 -27.19
CA PHE A 111 -8.00 -2.00 -26.39
C PHE A 111 -9.16 -2.96 -26.68
N GLY A 112 -8.85 -4.27 -26.71
CA GLY A 112 -9.87 -5.32 -26.85
C GLY A 112 -10.75 -5.12 -28.08
N GLU A 113 -10.14 -4.89 -29.26
CA GLU A 113 -10.86 -4.69 -30.54
C GLU A 113 -11.85 -3.52 -30.48
N GLY A 114 -11.51 -2.47 -29.73
CA GLY A 114 -12.31 -1.25 -29.61
C GLY A 114 -13.33 -1.23 -28.47
N MET A 115 -13.32 -2.25 -27.59
CA MET A 115 -14.15 -2.25 -26.38
C MET A 115 -13.88 -1.04 -25.48
N LEU A 116 -12.62 -0.61 -25.41
CA LEU A 116 -12.17 0.57 -24.71
C LEU A 116 -11.24 1.36 -25.65
N LYS A 117 -11.44 2.66 -25.71
CA LYS A 117 -10.49 3.58 -26.33
C LYS A 117 -10.03 4.60 -25.30
N ALA A 118 -8.77 5.03 -25.40
CA ALA A 118 -8.23 6.09 -24.57
C ALA A 118 -7.63 7.17 -25.45
N LYS A 119 -8.12 8.41 -25.30
CA LYS A 119 -7.63 9.60 -26.01
C LYS A 119 -6.70 10.38 -25.10
N CYS A 120 -5.45 10.58 -25.51
CA CYS A 120 -4.50 11.39 -24.77
C CYS A 120 -4.92 12.87 -24.81
N VAL A 121 -5.15 13.45 -23.62
CA VAL A 121 -5.55 14.87 -23.50
C VAL A 121 -4.43 15.73 -22.92
N LYS A 122 -3.46 15.13 -22.19
CA LYS A 122 -2.32 15.85 -21.60
C LYS A 122 -1.12 14.93 -21.50
N LEU A 123 0.07 15.51 -21.69
CA LEU A 123 1.35 14.83 -21.42
C LEU A 123 2.03 15.52 -20.23
N GLU A 124 2.58 14.72 -19.33
CA GLU A 124 3.39 15.15 -18.20
C GLU A 124 4.76 14.44 -18.25
N ASP A 125 5.63 14.75 -17.32
CA ASP A 125 6.95 14.16 -17.25
C ASP A 125 6.92 12.68 -16.77
N GLN A 126 8.01 11.97 -16.97
CA GLN A 126 8.24 10.61 -16.46
C GLN A 126 7.21 9.55 -16.91
N GLY A 127 6.63 9.69 -18.09
CA GLY A 127 5.66 8.72 -18.61
C GLY A 127 4.21 8.97 -18.17
N ILE A 128 3.98 9.97 -17.34
CA ILE A 128 2.64 10.32 -16.89
C ILE A 128 1.88 11.02 -18.02
N CYS A 129 0.65 10.61 -18.22
CA CYS A 129 -0.27 11.18 -19.21
C CYS A 129 -1.68 11.21 -18.63
N GLU A 130 -2.51 12.15 -19.11
CA GLU A 130 -3.93 12.15 -18.84
C GLU A 130 -4.67 11.65 -20.08
N PHE A 131 -5.52 10.65 -19.87
CA PHE A 131 -6.35 10.08 -20.93
C PHE A 131 -7.84 10.20 -20.60
N GLU A 132 -8.61 10.55 -21.60
CA GLU A 132 -10.07 10.42 -21.59
C GLU A 132 -10.43 9.02 -22.10
N LEU A 133 -11.12 8.24 -21.25
CA LEU A 133 -11.56 6.89 -21.60
C LEU A 133 -12.91 6.94 -22.28
N ILE A 134 -13.05 6.23 -23.41
CA ILE A 134 -14.24 6.16 -24.24
C ILE A 134 -14.70 4.71 -24.28
N TYR A 135 -15.88 4.44 -23.73
CA TYR A 135 -16.49 3.11 -23.63
C TYR A 135 -18.01 3.21 -23.56
N VAL A 136 -18.69 2.09 -23.82
CA VAL A 136 -20.18 2.03 -23.88
C VAL A 136 -20.77 1.26 -22.69
N VAL A 137 -20.02 0.33 -22.11
CA VAL A 137 -20.44 -0.50 -20.97
C VAL A 137 -19.72 -0.05 -19.68
N ILE A 138 -19.94 -0.73 -18.57
CA ILE A 138 -19.35 -0.38 -17.28
C ILE A 138 -17.82 -0.59 -17.32
N LEU A 139 -17.04 0.44 -16.96
CA LEU A 139 -15.57 0.40 -17.01
C LEU A 139 -14.97 -0.79 -16.23
N VAL A 140 -15.51 -1.10 -15.05
CA VAL A 140 -14.99 -2.20 -14.21
C VAL A 140 -15.10 -3.54 -14.95
N GLU A 141 -16.17 -3.81 -15.66
CA GLU A 141 -16.34 -5.03 -16.46
C GLU A 141 -15.34 -5.12 -17.62
N ILE A 142 -15.03 -3.98 -18.23
CA ILE A 142 -13.99 -3.90 -19.27
C ILE A 142 -12.61 -4.19 -18.67
N LEU A 143 -12.29 -3.57 -17.53
CA LEU A 143 -11.01 -3.78 -16.85
C LEU A 143 -10.84 -5.24 -16.41
N ASP A 144 -11.89 -5.86 -15.88
CA ASP A 144 -11.86 -7.28 -15.49
C ASP A 144 -11.57 -8.20 -16.68
N LYS A 145 -12.05 -7.82 -17.88
CA LYS A 145 -11.88 -8.59 -19.10
C LYS A 145 -10.54 -8.35 -19.80
N LEU A 146 -10.09 -7.11 -19.86
CA LEU A 146 -8.92 -6.70 -20.65
C LEU A 146 -7.68 -6.40 -19.82
N GLY A 147 -7.87 -6.07 -18.54
CA GLY A 147 -6.81 -5.60 -17.68
C GLY A 147 -6.02 -6.72 -17.02
N GLU A 148 -4.77 -6.41 -16.74
CA GLU A 148 -3.91 -7.23 -15.87
C GLU A 148 -3.71 -6.53 -14.53
N MET A 149 -3.49 -7.34 -13.46
CA MET A 149 -3.18 -6.82 -12.14
C MET A 149 -1.84 -6.11 -12.15
N PRO A 150 -1.78 -4.84 -11.71
CA PRO A 150 -0.52 -4.10 -11.65
C PRO A 150 0.30 -4.59 -10.47
N LEU A 151 1.29 -5.42 -10.74
CA LEU A 151 2.24 -5.87 -9.72
C LEU A 151 3.36 -4.84 -9.52
N PRO A 152 3.92 -4.73 -8.32
CA PRO A 152 5.13 -3.96 -8.07
C PRO A 152 6.27 -4.35 -9.00
N PRO A 153 7.17 -3.42 -9.36
CA PRO A 153 8.21 -3.66 -10.38
C PRO A 153 9.23 -4.74 -10.02
N TYR A 154 9.36 -5.09 -8.75
CA TYR A 154 10.26 -6.15 -8.26
C TYR A 154 9.64 -7.55 -8.28
N ILE A 155 8.35 -7.68 -8.63
CA ILE A 155 7.69 -8.98 -8.87
C ILE A 155 7.72 -9.23 -10.37
N HIS A 156 8.48 -10.25 -10.77
CA HIS A 156 8.66 -10.64 -12.17
C HIS A 156 7.84 -11.88 -12.54
N GLU A 157 7.40 -12.63 -11.54
CA GLU A 157 6.54 -13.81 -11.71
C GLU A 157 5.11 -13.40 -12.09
N LYS A 158 4.54 -14.09 -13.09
CA LYS A 158 3.12 -13.92 -13.42
C LYS A 158 2.26 -14.60 -12.35
N LEU A 159 1.29 -13.88 -11.84
CA LEU A 159 0.30 -14.49 -10.96
C LEU A 159 -0.70 -15.31 -11.79
N GLU A 160 -0.85 -16.59 -11.46
CA GLU A 160 -1.85 -17.47 -12.07
C GLU A 160 -3.27 -17.06 -11.64
N ASP A 161 -3.42 -16.54 -10.43
CA ASP A 161 -4.69 -16.12 -9.85
C ASP A 161 -4.61 -14.63 -9.43
N LYS A 162 -5.51 -13.81 -9.99
CA LYS A 162 -5.60 -12.37 -9.70
C LYS A 162 -5.94 -12.10 -8.23
N ASP A 163 -6.68 -12.99 -7.58
CA ASP A 163 -7.11 -12.83 -6.18
C ASP A 163 -5.98 -13.02 -5.18
N ILE A 164 -4.86 -13.58 -5.59
CA ILE A 164 -3.65 -13.69 -4.77
C ILE A 164 -3.11 -12.32 -4.34
N TYR A 165 -3.30 -11.28 -5.15
CA TYR A 165 -2.88 -9.91 -4.83
C TYR A 165 -4.04 -9.04 -4.33
N GLN A 166 -4.94 -9.64 -3.54
CA GLN A 166 -6.06 -8.97 -2.85
C GLN A 166 -6.12 -9.42 -1.40
N THR A 167 -6.53 -8.52 -0.50
CA THR A 167 -6.87 -8.90 0.87
C THR A 167 -8.22 -9.62 0.88
N VAL A 168 -8.43 -10.51 1.88
CA VAL A 168 -9.70 -11.24 2.03
C VAL A 168 -10.89 -10.34 2.35
N TYR A 169 -10.64 -9.07 2.64
CA TYR A 169 -11.61 -8.05 2.99
C TYR A 169 -11.63 -6.88 1.99
N ALA A 170 -10.96 -7.02 0.84
CA ALA A 170 -10.94 -5.99 -0.20
C ALA A 170 -12.36 -5.67 -0.69
N LYS A 171 -12.75 -4.40 -0.63
CA LYS A 171 -14.14 -3.96 -0.91
C LYS A 171 -14.20 -2.80 -1.90
N ASN A 172 -13.43 -1.74 -1.67
CA ASN A 172 -13.53 -0.48 -2.40
C ASN A 172 -12.53 -0.43 -3.56
N PRO A 173 -12.97 -0.59 -4.84
CA PRO A 173 -12.08 -0.61 -6.00
C PRO A 173 -11.48 0.77 -6.28
N GLY A 174 -10.25 0.82 -6.80
CA GLY A 174 -9.59 2.07 -7.19
C GLY A 174 -8.08 2.08 -6.96
N SER A 175 -7.52 1.04 -6.36
CA SER A 175 -6.08 0.97 -6.06
C SER A 175 -5.28 0.36 -7.19
N ALA A 176 -4.08 0.91 -7.41
CA ALA A 176 -3.06 0.31 -8.29
C ALA A 176 -2.16 -0.72 -7.58
N ALA A 177 -2.24 -0.83 -6.25
CA ALA A 177 -1.49 -1.81 -5.47
C ALA A 177 -2.27 -2.27 -4.24
N ALA A 178 -2.01 -3.50 -3.79
CA ALA A 178 -2.63 -4.06 -2.60
C ALA A 178 -1.99 -3.50 -1.31
N PRO A 179 -2.76 -3.36 -0.22
CA PRO A 179 -2.22 -3.08 1.11
C PRO A 179 -1.62 -4.37 1.68
N THR A 180 -0.36 -4.66 1.31
CA THR A 180 0.23 -5.99 1.38
C THR A 180 0.40 -6.56 2.79
N ALA A 181 0.49 -5.73 3.82
CA ALA A 181 0.46 -6.20 5.21
C ALA A 181 -0.87 -6.88 5.57
N GLY A 182 -1.96 -6.49 4.93
CA GLY A 182 -3.27 -7.13 5.09
C GLY A 182 -3.37 -8.52 4.46
N LEU A 183 -2.47 -8.85 3.54
CA LEU A 183 -2.45 -10.16 2.89
C LEU A 183 -2.15 -11.31 3.85
N HIS A 184 -1.53 -11.06 4.98
CA HIS A 184 -1.24 -12.06 6.01
C HIS A 184 -2.49 -12.54 6.75
N PHE A 185 -3.55 -11.73 6.75
CA PHE A 185 -4.80 -12.07 7.42
C PHE A 185 -5.67 -12.96 6.55
N THR A 186 -6.06 -14.12 7.09
CA THR A 186 -7.13 -14.94 6.55
C THR A 186 -8.47 -14.56 7.19
N LYS A 187 -9.59 -15.01 6.61
CA LYS A 187 -10.92 -14.79 7.21
C LYS A 187 -11.00 -15.41 8.59
N GLU A 188 -10.44 -16.62 8.74
CA GLU A 188 -10.40 -17.38 9.99
C GLU A 188 -9.62 -16.61 11.07
N LEU A 189 -8.43 -16.06 10.71
CA LEU A 189 -7.63 -15.30 11.65
C LEU A 189 -8.34 -14.01 12.11
N LEU A 190 -9.04 -13.32 11.20
CA LEU A 190 -9.85 -12.14 11.55
C LEU A 190 -11.00 -12.49 12.49
N GLU A 191 -11.64 -13.64 12.30
CA GLU A 191 -12.68 -14.10 13.23
C GLU A 191 -12.10 -14.46 14.60
N GLU A 192 -10.90 -15.05 14.68
CA GLU A 192 -10.23 -15.30 15.96
C GLU A 192 -9.85 -13.98 16.67
N VAL A 193 -9.43 -12.96 15.93
CA VAL A 193 -9.20 -11.61 16.47
C VAL A 193 -10.47 -11.05 17.11
N LYS A 194 -11.62 -11.16 16.42
CA LYS A 194 -12.92 -10.71 16.96
C LYS A 194 -13.34 -11.52 18.19
N LYS A 195 -13.14 -12.83 18.19
CA LYS A 195 -13.45 -13.71 19.34
C LYS A 195 -12.66 -13.34 20.59
N LYS A 196 -11.46 -12.76 20.42
CA LYS A 196 -10.66 -12.19 21.52
C LYS A 196 -11.22 -10.86 22.07
N GLY A 197 -12.28 -10.33 21.49
CA GLY A 197 -12.91 -9.07 21.87
C GLY A 197 -12.28 -7.84 21.23
N ALA A 198 -11.25 -7.99 20.38
CA ALA A 198 -10.67 -6.86 19.67
C ALA A 198 -11.65 -6.32 18.61
N THR A 199 -11.62 -5.03 18.41
CA THR A 199 -12.43 -4.35 17.40
C THR A 199 -11.68 -4.27 16.08
N ILE A 200 -12.36 -4.53 14.97
CA ILE A 200 -11.81 -4.35 13.61
C ILE A 200 -12.48 -3.15 12.96
N VAL A 201 -11.69 -2.22 12.46
CA VAL A 201 -12.14 -1.02 11.75
C VAL A 201 -11.53 -1.01 10.35
N TYR A 202 -12.30 -0.60 9.36
CA TYR A 202 -11.84 -0.45 7.99
C TYR A 202 -11.74 1.02 7.61
N VAL A 203 -10.67 1.34 6.92
CA VAL A 203 -10.44 2.61 6.22
C VAL A 203 -10.07 2.29 4.78
N THR A 204 -10.20 3.25 3.88
CA THR A 204 -9.79 3.09 2.48
C THR A 204 -8.67 4.04 2.16
N LEU A 205 -7.59 3.57 1.53
CA LEU A 205 -6.60 4.38 0.86
C LEU A 205 -6.23 3.69 -0.45
N HIS A 206 -6.41 4.39 -1.55
CA HIS A 206 -6.03 3.90 -2.86
C HIS A 206 -4.55 4.13 -3.10
N VAL A 207 -3.79 3.03 -3.11
CA VAL A 207 -2.33 3.05 -3.25
C VAL A 207 -1.94 3.34 -4.68
N GLY A 208 -1.13 4.38 -4.88
CA GLY A 208 -0.49 4.67 -6.16
C GLY A 208 0.85 3.94 -6.33
N LEU A 209 1.29 3.79 -7.57
CA LEU A 209 2.59 3.13 -7.87
C LEU A 209 3.80 3.89 -7.35
N GLY A 210 3.66 5.17 -7.03
CA GLY A 210 4.73 5.98 -6.48
C GLY A 210 5.29 5.46 -5.16
N THR A 211 4.47 4.71 -4.40
CA THR A 211 4.86 4.10 -3.12
C THR A 211 6.05 3.12 -3.25
N PHE A 212 6.28 2.56 -4.44
CA PHE A 212 7.37 1.62 -4.70
C PHE A 212 8.63 2.26 -5.29
N ARG A 213 8.66 3.58 -5.43
CA ARG A 213 9.86 4.29 -5.91
C ARG A 213 10.80 4.56 -4.73
N PRO A 214 12.11 4.32 -4.90
CA PRO A 214 13.08 4.77 -3.91
C PRO A 214 13.08 6.29 -3.84
N VAL A 215 13.61 6.84 -2.74
CA VAL A 215 13.86 8.27 -2.58
C VAL A 215 15.16 8.58 -3.32
N ASP A 216 15.09 9.42 -4.33
CA ASP A 216 16.25 9.81 -5.15
C ASP A 216 17.03 11.01 -4.55
N GLU A 217 16.39 11.79 -3.69
CA GLU A 217 16.99 12.95 -3.04
C GLU A 217 18.02 12.53 -1.98
N GLU A 218 19.18 13.17 -1.95
CA GLU A 218 20.20 12.98 -0.90
C GLU A 218 19.65 13.35 0.49
N ASP A 219 18.89 14.44 0.56
CA ASP A 219 18.13 14.86 1.74
C ASP A 219 16.67 14.43 1.59
N ALA A 220 16.31 13.35 2.26
CA ALA A 220 14.96 12.78 2.21
C ALA A 220 13.87 13.80 2.60
N SER A 221 14.17 14.81 3.43
CA SER A 221 13.19 15.83 3.79
C SER A 221 12.70 16.68 2.61
N LYS A 222 13.40 16.65 1.48
CA LYS A 222 13.02 17.35 0.23
C LYS A 222 12.17 16.47 -0.70
N HIS A 223 12.03 15.20 -0.38
CA HIS A 223 11.23 14.30 -1.18
C HIS A 223 9.76 14.72 -1.21
N VAL A 224 9.19 14.77 -2.41
CA VAL A 224 7.77 15.08 -2.61
C VAL A 224 6.96 13.81 -2.69
N MET A 225 6.18 13.55 -1.64
CA MET A 225 5.29 12.39 -1.60
C MET A 225 4.19 12.47 -2.64
N HIS A 226 3.89 11.33 -3.25
CA HIS A 226 2.72 11.21 -4.10
C HIS A 226 1.43 11.42 -3.31
N THR A 227 0.48 12.08 -3.97
CA THR A 227 -0.87 12.28 -3.40
C THR A 227 -1.69 11.02 -3.60
N GLU A 228 -2.27 10.51 -2.53
CA GLU A 228 -3.16 9.36 -2.52
C GLU A 228 -4.51 9.73 -1.89
N TYR A 229 -5.58 9.18 -2.45
CA TYR A 229 -6.94 9.40 -1.95
C TYR A 229 -7.26 8.44 -0.81
N TYR A 230 -7.87 8.94 0.26
CA TYR A 230 -8.32 8.12 1.38
C TYR A 230 -9.74 8.47 1.84
N GLU A 231 -10.38 7.48 2.44
CA GLU A 231 -11.69 7.62 3.07
C GLU A 231 -11.67 7.06 4.50
N VAL A 232 -12.32 7.79 5.38
CA VAL A 232 -12.67 7.36 6.74
C VAL A 232 -14.16 7.60 6.91
N SER A 233 -14.93 6.54 7.11
CA SER A 233 -16.37 6.65 7.34
C SER A 233 -16.66 7.27 8.71
N LYS A 234 -17.85 7.84 8.87
CA LYS A 234 -18.30 8.35 10.17
C LYS A 234 -18.26 7.27 11.24
N GLU A 235 -18.72 6.05 10.93
CA GLU A 235 -18.71 4.91 11.86
C GLU A 235 -17.27 4.57 12.29
N ALA A 236 -16.32 4.51 11.35
CA ALA A 236 -14.92 4.26 11.66
C ALA A 236 -14.34 5.34 12.58
N ALA A 237 -14.61 6.62 12.27
CA ALA A 237 -14.17 7.74 13.10
C ALA A 237 -14.74 7.69 14.51
N ASP A 238 -16.04 7.40 14.65
CA ASP A 238 -16.71 7.30 15.94
C ASP A 238 -16.12 6.17 16.81
N ILE A 239 -15.88 4.98 16.22
CA ILE A 239 -15.25 3.84 16.91
C ILE A 239 -13.82 4.18 17.35
N LEU A 240 -13.02 4.80 16.48
CA LEU A 240 -11.64 5.19 16.78
C LEU A 240 -11.56 6.25 17.87
N ASN A 241 -12.48 7.24 17.87
CA ASN A 241 -12.57 8.25 18.92
C ASN A 241 -12.95 7.65 20.27
N GLU A 242 -13.90 6.73 20.27
CA GLU A 242 -14.29 6.02 21.51
C GLU A 242 -13.13 5.14 22.02
N ALA A 243 -12.39 4.49 21.12
CA ALA A 243 -11.20 3.72 21.47
C ALA A 243 -10.13 4.61 22.15
N LYS A 244 -9.83 5.77 21.57
CA LYS A 244 -8.87 6.74 22.17
C LYS A 244 -9.34 7.22 23.54
N LYS A 245 -10.63 7.54 23.68
CA LYS A 245 -11.22 7.99 24.94
C LYS A 245 -11.11 6.94 26.05
N ASN A 246 -11.25 5.65 25.66
CA ASN A 246 -11.18 4.52 26.59
C ASN A 246 -9.74 3.98 26.79
N GLY A 247 -8.73 4.63 26.22
CA GLY A 247 -7.32 4.20 26.32
C GLY A 247 -7.02 2.88 25.62
N LYS A 248 -7.84 2.48 24.63
CA LYS A 248 -7.57 1.31 23.82
C LYS A 248 -6.40 1.56 22.86
N ARG A 249 -5.63 0.52 22.58
CA ARG A 249 -4.50 0.57 21.67
C ARG A 249 -4.97 0.48 20.21
N ILE A 250 -4.60 1.43 19.39
CA ILE A 250 -4.89 1.42 17.95
C ILE A 250 -3.72 0.79 17.21
N ILE A 251 -3.94 -0.38 16.62
CA ILE A 251 -2.99 -1.14 15.83
C ILE A 251 -3.29 -0.92 14.36
N SER A 252 -2.39 -0.24 13.67
CA SER A 252 -2.50 -0.06 12.22
C SER A 252 -1.96 -1.29 11.48
N VAL A 253 -2.71 -1.78 10.50
CA VAL A 253 -2.27 -2.85 9.60
C VAL A 253 -1.88 -2.23 8.26
N GLY A 254 -0.57 -2.18 8.02
CA GLY A 254 0.05 -1.56 6.86
C GLY A 254 0.34 -0.08 7.02
N THR A 255 1.36 0.37 6.29
CA THR A 255 1.75 1.78 6.21
C THR A 255 0.67 2.66 5.57
N THR A 256 -0.20 2.08 4.74
CA THR A 256 -1.35 2.77 4.15
C THR A 256 -2.38 3.15 5.18
N SER A 257 -2.78 2.22 6.07
CA SER A 257 -3.67 2.52 7.19
C SER A 257 -3.04 3.55 8.15
N THR A 258 -1.73 3.43 8.41
CA THR A 258 -1.00 4.42 9.22
C THR A 258 -1.09 5.81 8.62
N ARG A 259 -0.81 5.95 7.33
CA ARG A 259 -0.86 7.25 6.64
C ARG A 259 -2.26 7.83 6.62
N THR A 260 -3.29 6.99 6.44
CA THR A 260 -4.69 7.41 6.55
C THR A 260 -5.00 7.97 7.93
N LEU A 261 -4.69 7.21 8.98
CA LEU A 261 -5.01 7.58 10.35
C LEU A 261 -4.26 8.84 10.80
N GLU A 262 -2.96 8.92 10.53
CA GLU A 262 -2.13 10.08 10.89
C GLU A 262 -2.50 11.33 10.09
N SER A 263 -3.01 11.20 8.87
CA SER A 263 -3.54 12.32 8.08
C SER A 263 -4.89 12.80 8.57
N ASN A 264 -5.73 11.87 9.03
CA ASN A 264 -7.11 12.17 9.44
C ASN A 264 -7.19 12.72 10.86
N TYR A 265 -6.37 12.21 11.78
CA TYR A 265 -6.43 12.58 13.18
C TYR A 265 -5.94 14.01 13.44
N LYS A 266 -6.72 14.80 14.15
CA LYS A 266 -6.33 16.13 14.62
C LYS A 266 -6.41 16.21 16.15
N GLU A 267 -5.33 16.69 16.75
CA GLU A 267 -5.27 16.91 18.20
C GLU A 267 -6.36 17.89 18.65
N GLY A 268 -7.06 17.55 19.72
CA GLY A 268 -8.21 18.32 20.22
C GLY A 268 -9.53 18.11 19.46
N VAL A 269 -9.50 17.43 18.30
CA VAL A 269 -10.70 17.13 17.50
C VAL A 269 -10.93 15.62 17.41
N GLY A 270 -9.87 14.83 17.25
CA GLY A 270 -9.92 13.39 17.04
C GLY A 270 -9.99 13.00 15.56
N PHE A 271 -10.51 11.81 15.30
CA PHE A 271 -10.81 11.29 13.96
C PHE A 271 -12.12 11.88 13.46
N ARG A 272 -12.24 12.06 12.14
CA ARG A 272 -13.43 12.60 11.49
C ARG A 272 -13.78 11.82 10.23
N GLU A 273 -15.04 11.87 9.84
CA GLU A 273 -15.45 11.45 8.50
C GLU A 273 -14.70 12.29 7.45
N ALA A 274 -14.13 11.62 6.46
CA ALA A 274 -13.32 12.27 5.43
C ALA A 274 -13.26 11.47 4.13
N CYS A 275 -13.25 12.19 3.02
CA CYS A 275 -12.98 11.74 1.67
C CYS A 275 -11.97 12.73 1.09
N GLU A 276 -10.68 12.51 1.32
CA GLU A 276 -9.63 13.51 1.08
C GLU A 276 -8.38 12.91 0.46
N ASN A 277 -7.47 13.79 0.07
CA ASN A 277 -6.14 13.38 -0.38
C ASN A 277 -5.10 13.56 0.72
N THR A 278 -4.11 12.67 0.75
CA THR A 278 -2.94 12.79 1.61
C THR A 278 -1.65 12.69 0.81
N ASN A 279 -0.68 13.50 1.18
CA ASN A 279 0.71 13.40 0.77
C ASN A 279 1.64 13.35 1.99
N ILE A 280 1.13 12.85 3.11
CA ILE A 280 1.89 12.78 4.35
C ILE A 280 3.18 11.99 4.16
N PHE A 281 4.28 12.58 4.56
CA PHE A 281 5.59 11.95 4.61
C PHE A 281 6.01 11.79 6.08
N ILE A 282 6.05 10.55 6.54
CA ILE A 282 6.43 10.21 7.91
C ILE A 282 7.88 9.72 7.92
N TYR A 283 8.74 10.42 8.64
CA TYR A 283 10.16 10.11 8.81
C TYR A 283 10.61 10.47 10.25
N PRO A 284 11.79 10.05 10.71
CA PRO A 284 12.25 10.33 12.08
C PRO A 284 12.16 11.81 12.47
N GLY A 285 11.59 12.04 13.64
CA GLY A 285 11.15 13.36 14.14
C GLY A 285 9.63 13.56 14.08
N TYR A 286 8.92 12.75 13.29
CA TYR A 286 7.47 12.72 13.30
C TYR A 286 6.93 12.16 14.63
N LYS A 287 5.91 12.81 15.19
CA LYS A 287 5.23 12.34 16.41
C LYS A 287 3.91 11.69 16.03
N PHE A 288 3.83 10.39 16.18
CA PHE A 288 2.60 9.63 15.97
C PHE A 288 1.54 10.06 16.99
N LYS A 289 0.32 10.29 16.50
CA LYS A 289 -0.81 10.74 17.31
C LYS A 289 -2.01 9.80 17.21
N ALA A 290 -2.14 9.15 16.06
CA ALA A 290 -3.27 8.32 15.74
C ALA A 290 -3.06 6.86 16.15
N ILE A 291 -1.88 6.29 15.90
CA ILE A 291 -1.61 4.87 16.11
C ILE A 291 -0.69 4.62 17.32
N ASP A 292 -0.83 3.43 17.89
CA ASP A 292 -0.02 2.97 19.02
C ASP A 292 0.92 1.81 18.62
N ALA A 293 0.56 1.03 17.62
CA ALA A 293 1.35 -0.09 17.10
C ALA A 293 1.11 -0.29 15.60
N LEU A 294 2.02 -1.01 14.95
CA LEU A 294 2.00 -1.20 13.51
C LEU A 294 2.35 -2.64 13.13
N ILE A 295 1.49 -3.27 12.30
CA ILE A 295 1.79 -4.51 11.60
C ILE A 295 2.13 -4.14 10.16
N THR A 296 3.29 -4.54 9.64
CA THR A 296 3.73 -4.19 8.29
C THR A 296 4.67 -5.24 7.69
N ASN A 297 4.91 -5.18 6.38
CA ASN A 297 5.97 -5.97 5.73
C ASN A 297 7.34 -5.34 5.94
N PHE A 298 8.40 -6.06 5.54
CA PHE A 298 9.73 -5.49 5.39
C PHE A 298 9.80 -4.61 4.13
N HIS A 299 10.49 -3.47 4.22
CA HIS A 299 10.50 -2.43 3.21
C HIS A 299 11.85 -2.32 2.50
N LEU A 300 11.85 -1.74 1.29
CA LEU A 300 13.04 -1.49 0.48
C LEU A 300 14.05 -0.59 1.18
N PRO A 301 15.36 -0.80 0.94
CA PRO A 301 16.37 0.18 1.30
C PRO A 301 16.04 1.56 0.73
N LYS A 302 16.35 2.61 1.47
CA LYS A 302 16.17 4.02 1.06
C LYS A 302 14.74 4.42 0.68
N SER A 303 13.74 3.62 1.04
CA SER A 303 12.33 3.92 0.75
C SER A 303 11.71 4.83 1.82
N THR A 304 10.64 5.53 1.44
CA THR A 304 9.84 6.31 2.39
C THR A 304 9.25 5.42 3.50
N LEU A 305 9.06 4.14 3.24
CA LEU A 305 8.44 3.19 4.18
C LEU A 305 9.41 2.72 5.27
N ILE A 306 10.70 2.51 4.96
CA ILE A 306 11.69 2.22 6.02
C ILE A 306 11.89 3.45 6.92
N MET A 307 11.75 4.66 6.36
CA MET A 307 11.77 5.91 7.14
C MET A 307 10.57 6.00 8.08
N LEU A 308 9.37 5.59 7.65
CA LEU A 308 8.16 5.56 8.47
C LEU A 308 8.33 4.62 9.67
N VAL A 309 8.78 3.38 9.46
CA VAL A 309 8.98 2.43 10.57
C VAL A 309 10.13 2.88 11.48
N SER A 310 11.13 3.54 10.92
CA SER A 310 12.23 4.16 11.69
C SER A 310 11.74 5.34 12.54
N ALA A 311 10.75 6.09 12.07
CA ALA A 311 10.11 7.15 12.85
C ALA A 311 9.36 6.58 14.05
N LEU A 312 8.77 5.37 13.91
CA LEU A 312 7.98 4.74 14.96
C LEU A 312 8.86 4.06 16.03
N ALA A 313 9.91 3.36 15.64
CA ALA A 313 10.69 2.50 16.54
C ALA A 313 12.13 2.99 16.81
N GLY A 314 12.60 3.98 16.05
CA GLY A 314 13.99 4.42 16.04
C GLY A 314 14.80 3.76 14.93
N ARG A 315 15.61 4.57 14.24
CA ARG A 315 16.36 4.13 13.05
C ARG A 315 17.32 2.98 13.35
N GLU A 316 18.14 3.15 14.38
CA GLU A 316 19.18 2.16 14.76
C GLU A 316 18.54 0.81 15.06
N PHE A 317 17.46 0.79 15.82
CA PHE A 317 16.75 -0.43 16.18
C PHE A 317 16.09 -1.10 14.97
N ILE A 318 15.51 -0.32 14.07
CA ILE A 318 14.95 -0.85 12.81
C ILE A 318 16.03 -1.46 11.94
N LEU A 319 17.18 -0.79 11.77
CA LEU A 319 18.27 -1.33 10.95
C LEU A 319 18.88 -2.60 11.57
N GLU A 320 18.96 -2.67 12.89
CA GLU A 320 19.38 -3.91 13.61
C GLU A 320 18.38 -5.05 13.37
N ALA A 321 17.06 -4.78 13.48
CA ALA A 321 16.01 -5.76 13.21
C ALA A 321 16.01 -6.23 11.74
N TYR A 322 16.29 -5.32 10.78
CA TYR A 322 16.42 -5.67 9.37
C TYR A 322 17.65 -6.52 9.08
N LYS A 323 18.79 -6.22 9.75
CA LYS A 323 19.99 -7.05 9.66
C LYS A 323 19.70 -8.47 10.17
N HIS A 324 19.07 -8.60 11.34
CA HIS A 324 18.62 -9.90 11.86
C HIS A 324 17.70 -10.62 10.87
N ALA A 325 16.72 -9.93 10.28
CA ALA A 325 15.80 -10.52 9.31
C ALA A 325 16.53 -11.03 8.04
N VAL A 326 17.57 -10.33 7.56
CA VAL A 326 18.40 -10.78 6.44
C VAL A 326 19.22 -12.01 6.83
N GLU A 327 19.88 -12.01 8.00
CA GLU A 327 20.67 -13.12 8.52
C GLU A 327 19.81 -14.38 8.72
N GLU A 328 18.60 -14.22 9.23
CA GLU A 328 17.62 -15.28 9.45
C GLU A 328 16.81 -15.63 8.19
N LYS A 329 17.13 -15.03 7.04
CA LYS A 329 16.49 -15.30 5.74
C LYS A 329 14.97 -15.11 5.76
N TYR A 330 14.50 -14.02 6.34
CA TYR A 330 13.13 -13.58 6.17
C TYR A 330 12.88 -13.23 4.70
N ARG A 331 11.64 -13.33 4.29
CA ARG A 331 11.19 -12.94 2.95
C ARG A 331 10.77 -11.47 2.99
N PHE A 332 11.16 -10.72 1.97
CA PHE A 332 10.97 -9.27 1.94
C PHE A 332 9.86 -8.86 0.96
N PHE A 333 9.29 -7.68 1.18
CA PHE A 333 8.31 -6.94 0.39
C PHE A 333 6.91 -7.55 0.35
N SER A 334 6.16 -7.31 -0.76
CA SER A 334 4.71 -7.54 -0.86
C SER A 334 4.25 -8.95 -0.51
N PHE A 335 5.00 -9.96 -0.91
CA PHE A 335 4.71 -11.37 -0.63
C PHE A 335 5.61 -11.96 0.46
N GLY A 336 6.38 -11.10 1.09
CA GLY A 336 7.29 -11.48 2.16
C GLY A 336 6.62 -11.70 3.51
N ASP A 337 7.46 -11.71 4.53
CA ASP A 337 7.10 -11.86 5.93
C ASP A 337 6.69 -10.52 6.55
N ALA A 338 6.27 -10.54 7.80
CA ALA A 338 5.75 -9.38 8.51
C ALA A 338 6.59 -8.98 9.71
N MET A 339 6.41 -7.73 10.11
CA MET A 339 6.84 -7.19 11.41
C MET A 339 5.61 -6.75 12.21
N PHE A 340 5.68 -6.87 13.52
CA PHE A 340 4.78 -6.23 14.46
C PHE A 340 5.58 -5.32 15.39
N ILE A 341 5.42 -4.02 15.24
CA ILE A 341 6.08 -2.98 16.04
C ILE A 341 5.10 -2.55 17.13
N LYS A 342 5.34 -2.99 18.36
CA LYS A 342 4.50 -2.71 19.55
C LYS A 342 5.13 -1.73 20.51
#